data_a0bbab091b70efeb877cf8abce21de55
#
_entry.id   a0bbab091b70efeb877cf8abce21de55
#
_cell.length_a   1.000
_cell.length_b   1.000
_cell.length_c   1.000
_cell.angle_alpha   90.00
_cell.angle_beta   90.00
_cell.angle_gamma   90.00
#
_symmetry.space_group_name_H-M   'P 1'
#
loop_
_entity.id
_entity.type
_entity.pdbx_description
1 polymer ?
#
loop_
_entity_poly.entity_id
_entity_poly.type
_entity_poly.pdbx_seq_one_letter_code
_entity_poly.pdbx_strand_id
1 'polypeptide(L)'
;MAYTIAFFGTKPYDESSFTDKNKEFGFEIRYYKGHLNKNNVLLTQGVDAVCIFVNDIADAEVLRIMASNGVKLLALRCAGFNNVDLNAAAAAGITVVRVHAYSPYAVAEYTVALMLSLNRKIPRASWRTKDGNFSLHGLMGFDMHGKTAGIIGTGKIAKILIHILKGFGMNILAYDLYPDYNFAREEKIVYTSLDELYHSSDIISLHCPLTEATKYLINDYSISKMKDGVMIINTGRGQLIHTNALIEGLKNKKIGSAGLDVYEEESEYFYEDQSDRIIDDDVLARLLSFNNVIVTSHQAFFTHEAFENIAMTTLQNI
;
A
#
# COMPACT_ATOMS: atom_id res chain seq x y z
N MET A 1 -35.22 -1.80 15.91
CA MET A 1 -33.96 -2.29 16.43
C MET A 1 -32.85 -1.47 15.80
N ALA A 2 -31.76 -1.21 16.49
CA ALA A 2 -30.62 -0.52 15.88
C ALA A 2 -29.99 -1.44 14.82
N TYR A 3 -29.49 -0.86 13.72
CA TYR A 3 -28.78 -1.60 12.68
C TYR A 3 -27.44 -2.08 13.25
N THR A 4 -27.17 -3.38 13.19
CA THR A 4 -26.04 -4.00 13.89
C THR A 4 -24.95 -4.40 12.92
N ILE A 5 -23.70 -4.02 13.23
CA ILE A 5 -22.52 -4.29 12.41
C ILE A 5 -21.54 -5.17 13.19
N ALA A 6 -21.13 -6.31 12.62
CA ALA A 6 -19.98 -7.08 13.11
C ALA A 6 -18.70 -6.55 12.46
N PHE A 7 -17.78 -6.05 13.26
CA PHE A 7 -16.54 -5.42 12.81
C PHE A 7 -15.35 -6.31 13.18
N PHE A 8 -14.71 -6.93 12.19
CA PHE A 8 -13.61 -7.88 12.38
C PHE A 8 -12.23 -7.25 12.22
N GLY A 9 -11.20 -7.90 12.79
CA GLY A 9 -9.81 -7.46 12.71
C GLY A 9 -9.59 -6.05 13.30
N THR A 10 -10.37 -5.71 14.34
CA THR A 10 -10.35 -4.34 14.90
C THR A 10 -9.05 -4.06 15.65
N LYS A 11 -8.55 -2.84 15.48
CA LYS A 11 -7.42 -2.27 16.22
C LYS A 11 -7.90 -1.05 17.03
N PRO A 12 -7.15 -0.61 18.04
CA PRO A 12 -7.56 0.53 18.88
C PRO A 12 -7.86 1.83 18.09
N TYR A 13 -7.13 2.07 17.01
CA TYR A 13 -7.35 3.22 16.15
C TYR A 13 -8.64 3.11 15.31
N ASP A 14 -9.06 1.88 14.91
CA ASP A 14 -10.35 1.65 14.28
C ASP A 14 -11.49 1.98 15.26
N GLU A 15 -11.43 1.39 16.47
CA GLU A 15 -12.47 1.62 17.50
C GLU A 15 -12.64 3.12 17.79
N SER A 16 -11.53 3.86 17.91
CA SER A 16 -11.56 5.29 18.16
C SER A 16 -12.27 6.05 17.03
N SER A 17 -11.83 5.87 15.78
CA SER A 17 -12.36 6.60 14.63
C SER A 17 -13.81 6.22 14.31
N PHE A 18 -14.14 4.92 14.32
CA PHE A 18 -15.48 4.46 14.00
C PHE A 18 -16.49 4.79 15.10
N THR A 19 -16.11 4.71 16.38
CA THR A 19 -16.99 5.12 17.48
C THR A 19 -17.30 6.61 17.42
N ASP A 20 -16.31 7.45 17.07
CA ASP A 20 -16.54 8.89 16.97
C ASP A 20 -17.49 9.22 15.81
N LYS A 21 -17.21 8.71 14.60
CA LYS A 21 -18.06 8.98 13.42
C LYS A 21 -19.44 8.32 13.53
N ASN A 22 -19.55 7.19 14.23
CA ASN A 22 -20.84 6.50 14.44
C ASN A 22 -21.86 7.29 15.24
N LYS A 23 -21.44 8.34 15.95
CA LYS A 23 -22.37 9.26 16.63
C LYS A 23 -23.37 9.90 15.66
N GLU A 24 -23.00 10.02 14.36
CA GLU A 24 -23.86 10.56 13.32
C GLU A 24 -24.84 9.53 12.77
N PHE A 25 -24.55 8.23 12.89
CA PHE A 25 -25.32 7.13 12.28
C PHE A 25 -26.14 6.33 13.31
N GLY A 26 -25.62 6.14 14.51
CA GLY A 26 -26.31 5.43 15.59
C GLY A 26 -26.37 3.92 15.40
N PHE A 27 -25.44 3.31 14.70
CA PHE A 27 -25.33 1.87 14.53
C PHE A 27 -24.86 1.18 15.82
N GLU A 28 -25.26 -0.07 16.05
CA GLU A 28 -24.65 -0.94 17.06
C GLU A 28 -23.44 -1.62 16.42
N ILE A 29 -22.21 -1.25 16.83
CA ILE A 29 -20.99 -1.86 16.31
C ILE A 29 -20.44 -2.86 17.32
N ARG A 30 -20.32 -4.12 16.91
CA ARG A 30 -19.68 -5.20 17.69
C ARG A 30 -18.27 -5.43 17.19
N TYR A 31 -17.28 -5.01 17.97
CA TYR A 31 -15.86 -5.08 17.62
C TYR A 31 -15.28 -6.45 17.98
N TYR A 32 -14.64 -7.11 16.99
CA TYR A 32 -13.93 -8.38 17.15
C TYR A 32 -12.46 -8.20 16.75
N LYS A 33 -11.53 -8.53 17.66
CA LYS A 33 -10.07 -8.41 17.40
C LYS A 33 -9.57 -9.44 16.38
N GLY A 34 -10.19 -10.62 16.31
CA GLY A 34 -9.82 -11.66 15.36
C GLY A 34 -10.25 -11.34 13.95
N HIS A 35 -9.46 -11.76 12.96
CA HIS A 35 -9.79 -11.66 11.54
C HIS A 35 -10.93 -12.64 11.20
N LEU A 36 -11.86 -12.18 10.35
CA LEU A 36 -12.94 -13.03 9.83
C LEU A 36 -12.37 -14.21 9.04
N ASN A 37 -12.82 -15.41 9.39
CA ASN A 37 -12.52 -16.64 8.68
C ASN A 37 -13.59 -17.71 9.02
N LYS A 38 -13.47 -18.90 8.45
CA LYS A 38 -14.42 -20.00 8.65
C LYS A 38 -14.61 -20.43 10.11
N ASN A 39 -13.62 -20.20 10.99
CA ASN A 39 -13.68 -20.63 12.38
C ASN A 39 -14.50 -19.70 13.27
N ASN A 40 -14.65 -18.43 12.88
CA ASN A 40 -15.34 -17.40 13.66
C ASN A 40 -16.52 -16.74 12.94
N VAL A 41 -16.83 -17.14 11.72
CA VAL A 41 -17.93 -16.59 10.92
C VAL A 41 -19.30 -16.70 11.60
N LEU A 42 -19.47 -17.60 12.55
CA LEU A 42 -20.70 -17.69 13.35
C LEU A 42 -20.97 -16.46 14.22
N LEU A 43 -19.94 -15.62 14.48
CA LEU A 43 -20.11 -14.33 15.15
C LEU A 43 -20.91 -13.32 14.31
N THR A 44 -21.18 -13.62 13.04
CA THR A 44 -22.04 -12.81 12.17
C THR A 44 -23.54 -13.14 12.34
N GLN A 45 -23.90 -14.02 13.25
CA GLN A 45 -25.30 -14.35 13.51
C GLN A 45 -26.03 -13.16 14.17
N GLY A 46 -27.16 -12.78 13.58
CA GLY A 46 -28.00 -11.70 14.10
C GLY A 46 -27.41 -10.30 13.92
N VAL A 47 -26.55 -10.11 12.90
CA VAL A 47 -26.11 -8.78 12.47
C VAL A 47 -26.60 -8.46 11.05
N ASP A 48 -26.78 -7.20 10.75
CA ASP A 48 -27.27 -6.71 9.46
C ASP A 48 -26.13 -6.58 8.43
N ALA A 49 -24.95 -6.16 8.90
CA ALA A 49 -23.77 -5.97 8.08
C ALA A 49 -22.50 -6.51 8.74
N VAL A 50 -21.50 -6.79 7.92
CA VAL A 50 -20.15 -7.17 8.35
C VAL A 50 -19.16 -6.19 7.78
N CYS A 51 -18.25 -5.67 8.62
CA CYS A 51 -17.13 -4.79 8.22
C CYS A 51 -15.82 -5.53 8.37
N ILE A 52 -15.02 -5.56 7.30
CA ILE A 52 -13.73 -6.28 7.23
C ILE A 52 -12.60 -5.41 6.70
N PHE A 53 -11.36 -5.91 6.87
CA PHE A 53 -10.13 -5.34 6.33
C PHE A 53 -9.43 -6.34 5.39
N VAL A 54 -8.24 -6.00 4.91
CA VAL A 54 -7.50 -6.79 3.90
C VAL A 54 -7.04 -8.16 4.37
N ASN A 55 -6.86 -8.37 5.69
CA ASN A 55 -6.41 -9.64 6.27
C ASN A 55 -7.58 -10.59 6.63
N ASP A 56 -8.81 -10.12 6.52
CA ASP A 56 -10.00 -10.95 6.70
C ASP A 56 -10.22 -11.84 5.47
N ILE A 57 -10.83 -13.01 5.65
CA ILE A 57 -11.11 -13.95 4.56
C ILE A 57 -12.62 -13.99 4.33
N ALA A 58 -13.07 -13.58 3.15
CA ALA A 58 -14.45 -13.66 2.70
C ALA A 58 -14.55 -14.52 1.43
N ASP A 59 -14.13 -15.79 1.56
CA ASP A 59 -14.24 -16.80 0.52
C ASP A 59 -15.69 -17.31 0.37
N ALA A 60 -15.92 -18.20 -0.59
CA ALA A 60 -17.24 -18.74 -0.89
C ALA A 60 -17.89 -19.45 0.32
N GLU A 61 -17.11 -20.13 1.17
CA GLU A 61 -17.61 -20.81 2.36
C GLU A 61 -18.07 -19.80 3.42
N VAL A 62 -17.23 -18.82 3.73
CA VAL A 62 -17.54 -17.76 4.70
C VAL A 62 -18.76 -16.95 4.26
N LEU A 63 -18.83 -16.54 2.99
CA LEU A 63 -19.94 -15.77 2.44
C LEU A 63 -21.26 -16.56 2.48
N ARG A 64 -21.25 -17.87 2.19
CA ARG A 64 -22.42 -18.73 2.29
C ARG A 64 -22.93 -18.79 3.73
N ILE A 65 -22.06 -18.93 4.72
CA ILE A 65 -22.43 -18.94 6.14
C ILE A 65 -22.98 -17.58 6.57
N MET A 66 -22.33 -16.47 6.17
CA MET A 66 -22.83 -15.11 6.43
C MET A 66 -24.24 -14.92 5.89
N ALA A 67 -24.52 -15.33 4.66
CA ALA A 67 -25.85 -15.25 4.06
C ALA A 67 -26.88 -16.09 4.85
N SER A 68 -26.50 -17.29 5.30
CA SER A 68 -27.41 -18.15 6.14
C SER A 68 -27.65 -17.53 7.51
N ASN A 69 -26.74 -16.70 8.03
CA ASN A 69 -26.90 -15.94 9.27
C ASN A 69 -27.74 -14.66 9.08
N GLY A 70 -28.17 -14.36 7.85
CA GLY A 70 -29.02 -13.20 7.53
C GLY A 70 -28.28 -11.95 7.10
N VAL A 71 -26.94 -11.98 7.01
CA VAL A 71 -26.13 -10.83 6.55
C VAL A 71 -26.44 -10.47 5.09
N LYS A 72 -26.66 -9.19 4.82
CA LYS A 72 -26.98 -8.67 3.48
C LYS A 72 -25.89 -7.75 2.91
N LEU A 73 -25.00 -7.25 3.76
CA LEU A 73 -24.00 -6.26 3.39
C LEU A 73 -22.62 -6.64 3.95
N LEU A 74 -21.63 -6.63 3.08
CA LEU A 74 -20.21 -6.73 3.43
C LEU A 74 -19.51 -5.41 3.07
N ALA A 75 -19.06 -4.68 4.08
CA ALA A 75 -18.35 -3.43 3.94
C ALA A 75 -16.84 -3.63 4.12
N LEU A 76 -16.05 -3.23 3.13
CA LEU A 76 -14.59 -3.21 3.23
C LEU A 76 -14.16 -1.79 3.62
N ARG A 77 -13.49 -1.66 4.80
CA ARG A 77 -12.89 -0.40 5.24
C ARG A 77 -11.54 -0.13 4.56
N CYS A 78 -11.40 -0.52 3.29
CA CYS A 78 -10.18 -0.38 2.48
C CYS A 78 -10.54 -0.29 0.99
N ALA A 79 -9.55 0.04 0.17
CA ALA A 79 -9.72 0.11 -1.28
C ALA A 79 -9.53 -1.26 -1.97
N GLY A 80 -8.66 -2.13 -1.42
CA GLY A 80 -8.42 -3.49 -1.90
C GLY A 80 -9.59 -4.41 -1.60
N PHE A 81 -9.82 -5.42 -2.45
CA PHE A 81 -10.90 -6.41 -2.28
C PHE A 81 -10.49 -7.81 -2.73
N ASN A 82 -9.19 -8.08 -2.82
CA ASN A 82 -8.66 -9.38 -3.29
C ASN A 82 -9.00 -10.54 -2.34
N ASN A 83 -9.31 -10.23 -1.08
CA ASN A 83 -9.71 -11.15 -0.03
C ASN A 83 -11.21 -11.50 -0.03
N VAL A 84 -11.96 -11.05 -1.05
CA VAL A 84 -13.41 -11.30 -1.19
C VAL A 84 -13.69 -12.02 -2.51
N ASP A 85 -14.39 -13.15 -2.45
CA ASP A 85 -14.95 -13.80 -3.63
C ASP A 85 -16.23 -13.07 -4.07
N LEU A 86 -16.09 -12.13 -5.00
CA LEU A 86 -17.23 -11.32 -5.49
C LEU A 86 -18.31 -12.15 -6.18
N ASN A 87 -17.94 -13.24 -6.85
CA ASN A 87 -18.90 -14.12 -7.52
C ASN A 87 -19.75 -14.89 -6.47
N ALA A 88 -19.09 -15.39 -5.45
CA ALA A 88 -19.78 -16.05 -4.34
C ALA A 88 -20.65 -15.06 -3.54
N ALA A 89 -20.19 -13.83 -3.32
CA ALA A 89 -21.00 -12.79 -2.67
C ALA A 89 -22.28 -12.48 -3.46
N ALA A 90 -22.17 -12.30 -4.77
CA ALA A 90 -23.33 -12.08 -5.65
C ALA A 90 -24.30 -13.28 -5.62
N ALA A 91 -23.78 -14.52 -5.70
CA ALA A 91 -24.58 -15.74 -5.62
C ALA A 91 -25.28 -15.89 -4.27
N ALA A 92 -24.65 -15.45 -3.18
CA ALA A 92 -25.20 -15.45 -1.82
C ALA A 92 -26.17 -14.27 -1.53
N GLY A 93 -26.34 -13.33 -2.46
CA GLY A 93 -27.17 -12.14 -2.29
C GLY A 93 -26.59 -11.13 -1.28
N ILE A 94 -25.26 -11.11 -1.11
CA ILE A 94 -24.54 -10.15 -0.26
C ILE A 94 -24.04 -9.01 -1.13
N THR A 95 -24.46 -7.79 -0.81
CA THR A 95 -23.92 -6.58 -1.43
C THR A 95 -22.53 -6.29 -0.84
N VAL A 96 -21.54 -6.03 -1.71
CA VAL A 96 -20.17 -5.68 -1.30
C VAL A 96 -19.93 -4.21 -1.59
N VAL A 97 -19.56 -3.45 -0.56
CA VAL A 97 -19.20 -2.03 -0.65
C VAL A 97 -17.77 -1.81 -0.15
N ARG A 98 -17.10 -0.74 -0.63
CA ARG A 98 -15.72 -0.46 -0.23
C ARG A 98 -15.40 1.04 -0.21
N VAL A 99 -14.29 1.39 0.40
CA VAL A 99 -13.75 2.76 0.37
C VAL A 99 -12.84 2.91 -0.85
N HIS A 100 -13.29 3.64 -1.87
CA HIS A 100 -12.51 3.82 -3.10
C HIS A 100 -11.30 4.73 -2.96
N ALA A 101 -11.42 5.76 -2.12
CA ALA A 101 -10.35 6.74 -1.88
C ALA A 101 -10.55 7.35 -0.49
N TYR A 102 -9.48 7.48 0.26
CA TYR A 102 -9.50 8.01 1.62
C TYR A 102 -8.57 9.21 1.80
N SER A 103 -7.32 9.15 1.32
CA SER A 103 -6.38 10.28 1.28
C SER A 103 -5.28 10.00 0.24
N PRO A 104 -5.40 10.54 -0.98
CA PRO A 104 -4.33 10.38 -1.97
C PRO A 104 -3.05 11.15 -1.56
N TYR A 105 -3.18 12.19 -0.72
CA TYR A 105 -2.05 12.94 -0.16
C TYR A 105 -1.21 12.07 0.77
N ALA A 106 -1.83 11.32 1.68
CA ALA A 106 -1.12 10.44 2.62
C ALA A 106 -0.11 9.54 1.91
N VAL A 107 -0.55 8.83 0.87
CA VAL A 107 0.30 7.90 0.11
C VAL A 107 1.38 8.64 -0.69
N ALA A 108 1.04 9.78 -1.30
CA ALA A 108 2.01 10.58 -2.06
C ALA A 108 3.10 11.14 -1.16
N GLU A 109 2.76 11.70 -0.01
CA GLU A 109 3.70 12.23 0.98
C GLU A 109 4.56 11.13 1.60
N TYR A 110 3.97 9.96 1.89
CA TYR A 110 4.72 8.81 2.38
C TYR A 110 5.73 8.30 1.35
N THR A 111 5.37 8.28 0.07
CA THR A 111 6.26 7.96 -1.04
C THR A 111 7.49 8.88 -1.03
N VAL A 112 7.29 10.19 -0.86
CA VAL A 112 8.39 11.17 -0.75
C VAL A 112 9.21 10.93 0.52
N ALA A 113 8.57 10.61 1.65
CA ALA A 113 9.27 10.30 2.90
C ALA A 113 10.19 9.08 2.74
N LEU A 114 9.75 8.02 2.04
CA LEU A 114 10.60 6.87 1.69
C LEU A 114 11.78 7.29 0.81
N MET A 115 11.54 8.08 -0.25
CA MET A 115 12.60 8.58 -1.13
C MET A 115 13.66 9.34 -0.35
N LEU A 116 13.26 10.28 0.50
CA LEU A 116 14.17 11.10 1.31
C LEU A 116 14.90 10.27 2.37
N SER A 117 14.20 9.36 3.03
CA SER A 117 14.76 8.46 4.04
C SER A 117 15.84 7.55 3.47
N LEU A 118 15.62 6.98 2.29
CA LEU A 118 16.60 6.18 1.56
C LEU A 118 17.78 7.01 1.08
N ASN A 119 17.52 8.12 0.40
CA ASN A 119 18.55 9.00 -0.15
C ASN A 119 19.49 9.50 0.95
N ARG A 120 18.92 10.07 2.01
CA ARG A 120 19.70 10.68 3.10
C ARG A 120 20.03 9.70 4.21
N LYS A 121 19.62 8.40 4.08
CA LYS A 121 19.88 7.31 5.03
C LYS A 121 19.49 7.66 6.46
N ILE A 122 18.36 8.38 6.62
CA ILE A 122 17.93 8.96 7.90
C ILE A 122 17.76 7.91 9.00
N PRO A 123 17.10 6.74 8.77
CA PRO A 123 16.96 5.73 9.81
C PRO A 123 18.32 5.23 10.33
N ARG A 124 19.25 4.94 9.40
CA ARG A 124 20.59 4.48 9.75
C ARG A 124 21.40 5.55 10.48
N ALA A 125 21.34 6.80 10.03
CA ALA A 125 22.03 7.90 10.67
C ALA A 125 21.54 8.13 12.10
N SER A 126 20.21 8.15 12.30
CA SER A 126 19.58 8.28 13.62
C SER A 126 19.94 7.14 14.56
N TRP A 127 19.95 5.89 14.07
CA TRP A 127 20.36 4.74 14.88
C TRP A 127 21.80 4.84 15.33
N ARG A 128 22.72 5.14 14.41
CA ARG A 128 24.16 5.26 14.70
C ARG A 128 24.49 6.32 15.74
N THR A 129 23.81 7.46 15.69
CA THR A 129 24.04 8.56 16.66
C THR A 129 23.60 8.15 18.07
N LYS A 130 22.54 7.32 18.20
CA LYS A 130 22.14 6.75 19.53
C LYS A 130 23.21 5.82 20.11
N ASP A 131 23.99 5.15 19.26
CA ASP A 131 25.13 4.32 19.65
C ASP A 131 26.46 5.12 19.79
N GLY A 132 26.39 6.46 19.79
CA GLY A 132 27.57 7.34 19.89
C GLY A 132 28.44 7.39 18.62
N ASN A 133 27.99 6.84 17.48
CA ASN A 133 28.71 6.87 16.25
C ASN A 133 28.29 8.08 15.37
N PHE A 134 29.06 9.13 15.40
CA PHE A 134 28.82 10.39 14.66
C PHE A 134 29.57 10.47 13.31
N SER A 135 30.19 9.38 12.84
CA SER A 135 30.89 9.36 11.54
C SER A 135 29.93 9.52 10.37
N LEU A 136 30.30 10.33 9.38
CA LEU A 136 29.54 10.51 8.13
C LEU A 136 29.81 9.40 7.10
N HIS A 137 30.78 8.51 7.35
CA HIS A 137 31.15 7.46 6.41
C HIS A 137 29.95 6.59 6.03
N GLY A 138 29.72 6.43 4.72
CA GLY A 138 28.59 5.65 4.17
C GLY A 138 27.20 6.29 4.30
N LEU A 139 27.10 7.59 4.70
CA LEU A 139 25.84 8.33 4.79
C LEU A 139 25.62 9.32 3.63
N MET A 140 26.55 9.39 2.65
CA MET A 140 26.42 10.29 1.51
C MET A 140 25.15 9.98 0.71
N GLY A 141 24.37 11.00 0.44
CA GLY A 141 23.21 11.00 -0.46
C GLY A 141 23.48 11.80 -1.73
N PHE A 142 22.43 12.09 -2.47
CA PHE A 142 22.46 12.93 -3.67
C PHE A 142 21.38 14.02 -3.60
N ASP A 143 21.53 15.09 -4.38
CA ASP A 143 20.49 16.09 -4.52
C ASP A 143 19.41 15.58 -5.47
N MET A 144 18.14 15.66 -5.06
CA MET A 144 17.01 15.29 -5.92
C MET A 144 16.80 16.31 -7.04
N HIS A 145 17.20 17.58 -6.81
CA HIS A 145 17.13 18.65 -7.80
C HIS A 145 17.86 18.25 -9.09
N GLY A 146 17.21 18.43 -10.22
CA GLY A 146 17.76 18.08 -11.54
C GLY A 146 17.76 16.59 -11.89
N LYS A 147 17.44 15.68 -10.94
CA LYS A 147 17.29 14.26 -11.20
C LYS A 147 15.97 13.95 -11.89
N THR A 148 15.88 12.77 -12.49
CA THR A 148 14.70 12.30 -13.20
C THR A 148 13.94 11.25 -12.36
N ALA A 149 12.66 11.52 -12.11
CA ALA A 149 11.75 10.53 -11.55
C ALA A 149 10.86 9.92 -12.64
N GLY A 150 10.89 8.60 -12.76
CA GLY A 150 9.99 7.81 -13.60
C GLY A 150 8.76 7.38 -12.80
N ILE A 151 7.59 7.82 -13.21
CA ILE A 151 6.32 7.52 -12.54
C ILE A 151 5.50 6.57 -13.40
N ILE A 152 5.23 5.37 -12.88
CA ILE A 152 4.45 4.34 -13.58
C ILE A 152 3.04 4.29 -12.99
N GLY A 153 2.06 4.70 -13.80
CA GLY A 153 0.69 4.99 -13.39
C GLY A 153 0.54 6.45 -12.96
N THR A 154 -0.41 7.17 -13.58
CA THR A 154 -0.64 8.62 -13.34
C THR A 154 -2.04 8.89 -12.77
N GLY A 155 -2.51 8.01 -11.87
CA GLY A 155 -3.74 8.19 -11.12
C GLY A 155 -3.65 9.34 -10.09
N LYS A 156 -4.70 9.48 -9.26
CA LYS A 156 -4.82 10.59 -8.29
C LYS A 156 -3.60 10.75 -7.37
N ILE A 157 -3.08 9.65 -6.82
CA ILE A 157 -1.90 9.65 -5.94
C ILE A 157 -0.67 10.14 -6.70
N ALA A 158 -0.43 9.58 -7.88
CA ALA A 158 0.73 9.91 -8.69
C ALA A 158 0.73 11.37 -9.15
N LYS A 159 -0.42 11.96 -9.45
CA LYS A 159 -0.53 13.38 -9.81
C LYS A 159 -0.08 14.28 -8.65
N ILE A 160 -0.47 13.95 -7.42
CA ILE A 160 -0.01 14.69 -6.23
C ILE A 160 1.49 14.50 -6.03
N LEU A 161 2.00 13.25 -6.15
CA LEU A 161 3.43 12.97 -6.05
C LEU A 161 4.23 13.77 -7.08
N ILE A 162 3.77 13.80 -8.34
CA ILE A 162 4.41 14.58 -9.42
C ILE A 162 4.50 16.06 -9.02
N HIS A 163 3.41 16.63 -8.51
CA HIS A 163 3.41 18.02 -8.06
C HIS A 163 4.46 18.28 -6.96
N ILE A 164 4.55 17.38 -5.96
CA ILE A 164 5.54 17.47 -4.88
C ILE A 164 6.97 17.36 -5.46
N LEU A 165 7.24 16.38 -6.33
CA LEU A 165 8.56 16.16 -6.92
C LEU A 165 9.00 17.33 -7.84
N LYS A 166 8.05 17.97 -8.51
CA LYS A 166 8.31 19.24 -9.24
C LYS A 166 8.77 20.34 -8.30
N GLY A 167 8.23 20.41 -7.07
CA GLY A 167 8.71 21.33 -6.03
C GLY A 167 10.17 21.09 -5.62
N PHE A 168 10.67 19.85 -5.74
CA PHE A 168 12.09 19.53 -5.58
C PHE A 168 12.95 19.87 -6.81
N GLY A 169 12.36 20.37 -7.89
CA GLY A 169 13.08 20.66 -9.13
C GLY A 169 13.46 19.42 -9.93
N MET A 170 12.73 18.32 -9.77
CA MET A 170 12.97 17.08 -10.53
C MET A 170 12.36 17.13 -11.92
N ASN A 171 12.99 16.41 -12.87
CA ASN A 171 12.41 16.09 -14.16
C ASN A 171 11.48 14.88 -13.99
N ILE A 172 10.31 14.90 -14.66
CA ILE A 172 9.35 13.82 -14.55
C ILE A 172 9.13 13.15 -15.89
N LEU A 173 9.39 11.84 -15.94
CA LEU A 173 8.95 10.94 -16.99
C LEU A 173 7.78 10.12 -16.46
N ALA A 174 6.73 10.01 -17.24
CA ALA A 174 5.52 9.28 -16.84
C ALA A 174 5.18 8.20 -17.87
N TYR A 175 4.59 7.11 -17.37
CA TYR A 175 3.97 6.08 -18.18
C TYR A 175 2.59 5.76 -17.63
N ASP A 176 1.61 5.73 -18.50
CA ASP A 176 0.25 5.27 -18.20
C ASP A 176 -0.38 4.66 -19.47
N LEU A 177 -1.29 3.70 -19.31
CA LEU A 177 -2.09 3.17 -20.42
C LEU A 177 -3.05 4.22 -20.98
N TYR A 178 -3.46 5.18 -20.12
CA TYR A 178 -4.41 6.25 -20.45
C TYR A 178 -3.79 7.62 -20.08
N PRO A 179 -2.82 8.13 -20.89
CA PRO A 179 -2.11 9.37 -20.58
C PRO A 179 -3.05 10.59 -20.51
N ASP A 180 -2.90 11.40 -19.46
CA ASP A 180 -3.57 12.70 -19.32
C ASP A 180 -2.67 13.80 -19.88
N TYR A 181 -2.81 14.10 -21.16
CA TYR A 181 -2.00 15.11 -21.85
C TYR A 181 -2.31 16.56 -21.40
N ASN A 182 -3.49 16.83 -20.80
CA ASN A 182 -3.77 18.14 -20.24
C ASN A 182 -2.93 18.34 -18.97
N PHE A 183 -2.97 17.37 -18.05
CA PHE A 183 -2.12 17.37 -16.87
C PHE A 183 -0.63 17.44 -17.25
N ALA A 184 -0.22 16.69 -18.28
CA ALA A 184 1.18 16.71 -18.73
C ALA A 184 1.65 18.12 -19.18
N ARG A 185 0.79 18.87 -19.86
CA ARG A 185 1.07 20.26 -20.27
C ARG A 185 1.13 21.22 -19.09
N GLU A 186 0.18 21.09 -18.15
CA GLU A 186 0.10 21.93 -16.96
C GLU A 186 1.34 21.75 -16.07
N GLU A 187 1.68 20.49 -15.77
CA GLU A 187 2.80 20.13 -14.92
C GLU A 187 4.15 20.08 -15.67
N LYS A 188 4.16 20.25 -16.99
CA LYS A 188 5.37 20.17 -17.83
C LYS A 188 6.12 18.85 -17.62
N ILE A 189 5.39 17.73 -17.69
CA ILE A 189 5.93 16.37 -17.62
C ILE A 189 5.88 15.71 -19.00
N VAL A 190 6.63 14.62 -19.18
CA VAL A 190 6.71 13.90 -20.44
C VAL A 190 6.19 12.48 -20.26
N TYR A 191 5.15 12.10 -21.01
CA TYR A 191 4.78 10.70 -21.17
C TYR A 191 5.72 10.02 -22.17
N THR A 192 6.19 8.83 -21.80
CA THR A 192 7.14 8.07 -22.60
C THR A 192 6.87 6.56 -22.54
N SER A 193 7.64 5.75 -23.28
CA SER A 193 7.58 4.29 -23.17
C SER A 193 8.19 3.81 -21.85
N LEU A 194 7.82 2.59 -21.41
CA LEU A 194 8.45 1.97 -20.23
C LEU A 194 9.96 1.84 -20.38
N ASP A 195 10.43 1.45 -21.58
CA ASP A 195 11.86 1.28 -21.85
C ASP A 195 12.65 2.57 -21.68
N GLU A 196 12.14 3.68 -22.22
CA GLU A 196 12.77 4.99 -22.05
C GLU A 196 12.69 5.44 -20.60
N LEU A 197 11.57 5.22 -19.90
CA LEU A 197 11.41 5.53 -18.50
C LEU A 197 12.45 4.77 -17.66
N TYR A 198 12.65 3.47 -17.89
CA TYR A 198 13.65 2.66 -17.19
C TYR A 198 15.07 3.19 -17.45
N HIS A 199 15.39 3.48 -18.71
CA HIS A 199 16.73 3.93 -19.10
C HIS A 199 17.11 5.30 -18.52
N SER A 200 16.13 6.21 -18.42
CA SER A 200 16.40 7.63 -18.12
C SER A 200 16.14 8.03 -16.68
N SER A 201 15.51 7.17 -15.86
CA SER A 201 15.13 7.53 -14.49
C SER A 201 16.22 7.24 -13.45
N ASP A 202 16.41 8.17 -12.53
CA ASP A 202 17.25 8.01 -11.32
C ASP A 202 16.43 7.41 -10.17
N ILE A 203 15.11 7.67 -10.15
CA ILE A 203 14.15 7.14 -9.20
C ILE A 203 12.95 6.62 -10.01
N ILE A 204 12.44 5.42 -9.70
CA ILE A 204 11.22 4.86 -10.30
C ILE A 204 10.21 4.60 -9.20
N SER A 205 8.99 5.11 -9.37
CA SER A 205 7.89 4.95 -8.40
C SER A 205 6.65 4.34 -9.05
N LEU A 206 6.10 3.30 -8.39
CA LEU A 206 5.01 2.50 -8.92
C LEU A 206 3.66 2.94 -8.32
N HIS A 207 2.72 3.33 -9.20
CA HIS A 207 1.39 3.81 -8.83
C HIS A 207 0.28 3.23 -9.75
N CYS A 208 0.62 2.22 -10.55
CA CYS A 208 -0.34 1.49 -11.38
C CYS A 208 -1.08 0.42 -10.56
N PRO A 209 -2.30 0.02 -10.96
CA PRO A 209 -3.00 -1.10 -10.35
C PRO A 209 -2.28 -2.42 -10.66
N LEU A 210 -2.43 -3.41 -9.77
CA LEU A 210 -2.03 -4.79 -10.04
C LEU A 210 -3.06 -5.45 -10.95
N THR A 211 -2.62 -5.92 -12.10
CA THR A 211 -3.37 -6.69 -13.10
C THR A 211 -2.45 -7.77 -13.66
N GLU A 212 -2.95 -8.69 -14.46
CA GLU A 212 -2.11 -9.68 -15.16
C GLU A 212 -1.02 -9.01 -16.00
N ALA A 213 -1.30 -7.85 -16.61
CA ALA A 213 -0.34 -7.12 -17.44
C ALA A 213 0.71 -6.34 -16.63
N THR A 214 0.44 -6.02 -15.36
CA THR A 214 1.35 -5.27 -14.49
C THR A 214 2.00 -6.13 -13.41
N LYS A 215 1.57 -7.38 -13.26
CA LYS A 215 2.22 -8.34 -12.38
C LYS A 215 3.68 -8.52 -12.78
N TYR A 216 4.57 -8.36 -11.80
CA TYR A 216 6.01 -8.41 -12.00
C TYR A 216 6.52 -7.46 -13.10
N LEU A 217 5.94 -6.25 -13.15
CA LEU A 217 6.39 -5.19 -14.05
C LEU A 217 7.87 -4.87 -13.83
N ILE A 218 8.31 -4.91 -12.55
CA ILE A 218 9.71 -4.87 -12.18
C ILE A 218 10.22 -6.30 -12.02
N ASN A 219 11.06 -6.73 -12.95
CA ASN A 219 11.65 -8.06 -13.05
C ASN A 219 13.07 -7.97 -13.62
N ASP A 220 13.75 -9.09 -13.82
CA ASP A 220 15.13 -9.13 -14.33
C ASP A 220 15.31 -8.35 -15.63
N TYR A 221 14.36 -8.47 -16.56
CA TYR A 221 14.42 -7.78 -17.84
C TYR A 221 14.31 -6.26 -17.68
N SER A 222 13.30 -5.78 -16.95
CA SER A 222 13.12 -4.34 -16.74
C SER A 222 14.29 -3.74 -15.92
N ILE A 223 14.76 -4.46 -14.90
CA ILE A 223 15.92 -4.06 -14.09
C ILE A 223 17.17 -3.93 -14.96
N SER A 224 17.40 -4.85 -15.89
CA SER A 224 18.58 -4.80 -16.80
C SER A 224 18.64 -3.50 -17.61
N LYS A 225 17.49 -2.90 -17.93
CA LYS A 225 17.37 -1.65 -18.70
C LYS A 225 17.54 -0.37 -17.88
N MET A 226 17.43 -0.45 -16.56
CA MET A 226 17.48 0.71 -15.67
C MET A 226 18.90 1.28 -15.58
N LYS A 227 19.02 2.51 -15.06
CA LYS A 227 20.31 3.07 -14.68
C LYS A 227 20.94 2.27 -13.54
N ASP A 228 22.26 2.21 -13.52
CA ASP A 228 22.98 1.67 -12.37
C ASP A 228 22.77 2.59 -11.15
N GLY A 229 22.42 1.97 -10.02
CA GLY A 229 22.14 2.71 -8.80
C GLY A 229 20.74 3.33 -8.71
N VAL A 230 19.79 2.94 -9.56
CA VAL A 230 18.41 3.42 -9.53
C VAL A 230 17.76 3.18 -8.17
N MET A 231 16.90 4.09 -7.73
CA MET A 231 16.04 3.92 -6.56
C MET A 231 14.64 3.43 -7.00
N ILE A 232 14.14 2.37 -6.39
CA ILE A 232 12.80 1.83 -6.64
C ILE A 232 11.89 2.12 -5.45
N ILE A 233 10.69 2.67 -5.69
CA ILE A 233 9.68 2.91 -4.66
C ILE A 233 8.38 2.21 -5.04
N ASN A 234 7.83 1.44 -4.09
CA ASN A 234 6.54 0.80 -4.26
C ASN A 234 5.66 1.00 -3.01
N THR A 235 4.63 1.83 -3.16
CA THR A 235 3.56 2.07 -2.19
C THR A 235 2.20 1.61 -2.72
N GLY A 236 2.20 0.74 -3.74
CA GLY A 236 1.00 0.28 -4.43
C GLY A 236 0.61 -1.15 -4.09
N ARG A 237 1.18 -2.12 -4.78
CA ARG A 237 0.94 -3.57 -4.58
C ARG A 237 2.26 -4.33 -4.69
N GLY A 238 2.50 -5.28 -3.77
CA GLY A 238 3.75 -6.02 -3.70
C GLY A 238 4.11 -6.74 -5.00
N GLN A 239 3.14 -7.44 -5.58
CA GLN A 239 3.32 -8.21 -6.82
C GLN A 239 3.59 -7.38 -8.10
N LEU A 240 3.68 -6.06 -8.02
CA LEU A 240 4.23 -5.24 -9.11
C LEU A 240 5.73 -5.48 -9.29
N ILE A 241 6.40 -5.97 -8.24
CA ILE A 241 7.83 -6.29 -8.23
C ILE A 241 8.01 -7.79 -8.02
N HIS A 242 8.83 -8.43 -8.84
CA HIS A 242 9.34 -9.76 -8.58
C HIS A 242 10.46 -9.66 -7.56
N THR A 243 10.20 -10.05 -6.31
CA THR A 243 11.10 -9.75 -5.17
C THR A 243 12.48 -10.38 -5.33
N ASN A 244 12.58 -11.60 -5.87
CA ASN A 244 13.89 -12.23 -6.12
C ASN A 244 14.71 -11.44 -7.16
N ALA A 245 14.10 -10.91 -8.21
CA ALA A 245 14.79 -10.05 -9.19
C ALA A 245 15.27 -8.74 -8.53
N LEU A 246 14.48 -8.14 -7.64
CA LEU A 246 14.86 -6.98 -6.85
C LEU A 246 16.09 -7.29 -5.98
N ILE A 247 16.10 -8.42 -5.28
CA ILE A 247 17.21 -8.87 -4.42
C ILE A 247 18.48 -9.02 -5.25
N GLU A 248 18.43 -9.68 -6.41
CA GLU A 248 19.59 -9.83 -7.28
C GLU A 248 20.08 -8.47 -7.82
N GLY A 249 19.15 -7.57 -8.19
CA GLY A 249 19.47 -6.21 -8.59
C GLY A 249 20.18 -5.40 -7.49
N LEU A 250 19.77 -5.56 -6.23
CA LEU A 250 20.42 -4.93 -5.06
C LEU A 250 21.83 -5.51 -4.83
N LYS A 251 21.99 -6.84 -4.91
CA LYS A 251 23.30 -7.51 -4.74
C LYS A 251 24.31 -7.06 -5.79
N ASN A 252 23.86 -6.94 -7.03
CA ASN A 252 24.68 -6.52 -8.16
C ASN A 252 24.84 -4.99 -8.27
N LYS A 253 24.25 -4.22 -7.33
CA LYS A 253 24.27 -2.76 -7.31
C LYS A 253 23.61 -2.09 -8.54
N LYS A 254 22.89 -2.84 -9.34
CA LYS A 254 22.04 -2.31 -10.41
C LYS A 254 20.93 -1.45 -9.81
N ILE A 255 20.35 -1.93 -8.71
CA ILE A 255 19.43 -1.16 -7.87
C ILE A 255 20.23 -0.60 -6.70
N GLY A 256 20.22 0.72 -6.55
CA GLY A 256 20.94 1.46 -5.52
C GLY A 256 20.20 1.42 -4.18
N SER A 257 18.87 1.43 -4.19
CA SER A 257 18.03 1.36 -2.99
C SER A 257 16.58 1.01 -3.34
N ALA A 258 15.84 0.49 -2.37
CA ALA A 258 14.41 0.20 -2.51
C ALA A 258 13.61 0.65 -1.29
N GLY A 259 12.48 1.33 -1.52
CA GLY A 259 11.49 1.71 -0.52
C GLY A 259 10.17 1.01 -0.80
N LEU A 260 9.80 0.11 0.08
CA LEU A 260 8.69 -0.80 -0.12
C LEU A 260 7.72 -0.68 1.05
N ASP A 261 6.54 -0.15 0.80
CA ASP A 261 5.45 -0.17 1.79
C ASP A 261 4.58 -1.42 1.63
N VAL A 262 4.82 -2.19 0.57
CA VAL A 262 4.09 -3.41 0.21
C VAL A 262 5.06 -4.53 -0.16
N TYR A 263 4.61 -5.79 0.04
CA TYR A 263 5.38 -6.99 -0.23
C TYR A 263 4.51 -8.04 -0.93
N GLU A 264 5.09 -9.01 -1.66
CA GLU A 264 4.33 -10.02 -2.41
C GLU A 264 3.43 -10.88 -1.53
N GLU A 265 3.95 -11.34 -0.38
CA GLU A 265 3.29 -12.23 0.58
C GLU A 265 2.97 -11.49 1.90
N GLU A 266 2.60 -10.21 1.81
CA GLU A 266 2.38 -9.35 2.98
C GLU A 266 1.26 -9.82 3.91
N SER A 267 0.30 -10.60 3.43
CA SER A 267 -0.88 -11.04 4.18
C SER A 267 -0.57 -11.84 5.45
N GLU A 268 0.59 -12.49 5.52
CA GLU A 268 0.99 -13.32 6.67
C GLU A 268 1.66 -12.50 7.78
N TYR A 269 2.23 -11.33 7.45
CA TYR A 269 3.08 -10.57 8.36
C TYR A 269 2.54 -9.18 8.69
N PHE A 270 1.95 -8.49 7.72
CA PHE A 270 1.63 -7.09 7.86
C PHE A 270 0.40 -6.86 8.74
N TYR A 271 0.40 -5.73 9.45
CA TYR A 271 -0.61 -5.29 10.43
C TYR A 271 -0.63 -6.06 11.75
N GLU A 272 0.23 -7.09 11.94
CA GLU A 272 0.32 -7.86 13.17
C GLU A 272 1.69 -7.70 13.86
N ASP A 273 1.69 -7.79 15.19
CA ASP A 273 2.93 -7.84 15.95
C ASP A 273 3.50 -9.26 15.89
N GLN A 274 4.62 -9.40 15.18
CA GLN A 274 5.37 -10.65 15.03
C GLN A 274 6.74 -10.57 15.71
N SER A 275 6.99 -9.58 16.59
CA SER A 275 8.31 -9.32 17.18
C SER A 275 8.85 -10.48 18.00
N ASP A 276 7.98 -11.33 18.55
CA ASP A 276 8.34 -12.52 19.33
C ASP A 276 8.45 -13.81 18.47
N ARG A 277 8.37 -13.68 17.14
CA ARG A 277 8.41 -14.83 16.23
C ARG A 277 9.58 -14.73 15.26
N ILE A 278 10.00 -15.89 14.77
CA ILE A 278 10.95 -15.96 13.66
C ILE A 278 10.20 -15.65 12.36
N ILE A 279 10.82 -14.88 11.48
CA ILE A 279 10.31 -14.66 10.13
C ILE A 279 10.68 -15.90 9.31
N ASP A 280 9.70 -16.75 9.00
CA ASP A 280 9.89 -17.98 8.24
C ASP A 280 10.06 -17.73 6.71
N ASP A 281 9.72 -16.52 6.23
CA ASP A 281 9.95 -16.11 4.85
C ASP A 281 11.40 -15.68 4.64
N ASP A 282 12.20 -16.56 4.07
CA ASP A 282 13.61 -16.31 3.76
C ASP A 282 13.80 -15.13 2.79
N VAL A 283 12.83 -14.88 1.89
CA VAL A 283 12.90 -13.78 0.91
C VAL A 283 12.70 -12.45 1.63
N LEU A 284 11.69 -12.37 2.50
CA LEU A 284 11.45 -11.18 3.32
C LEU A 284 12.61 -10.93 4.28
N ALA A 285 13.08 -11.97 5.00
CA ALA A 285 14.22 -11.88 5.91
C ALA A 285 15.47 -11.37 5.17
N ARG A 286 15.72 -11.88 3.96
CA ARG A 286 16.81 -11.40 3.11
C ARG A 286 16.65 -9.96 2.71
N LEU A 287 15.44 -9.54 2.31
CA LEU A 287 15.14 -8.17 1.92
C LEU A 287 15.37 -7.19 3.08
N LEU A 288 14.92 -7.54 4.29
CA LEU A 288 15.13 -6.77 5.52
C LEU A 288 16.61 -6.65 5.93
N SER A 289 17.48 -7.56 5.49
CA SER A 289 18.91 -7.53 5.80
C SER A 289 19.71 -6.47 5.02
N PHE A 290 19.13 -5.85 3.97
CA PHE A 290 19.81 -4.85 3.17
C PHE A 290 19.79 -3.47 3.84
N ASN A 291 20.95 -2.85 3.99
CA ASN A 291 21.08 -1.51 4.59
C ASN A 291 20.50 -0.35 3.71
N ASN A 292 20.26 -0.63 2.44
CA ASN A 292 19.75 0.29 1.42
C ASN A 292 18.31 -0.05 1.02
N VAL A 293 17.60 -0.82 1.85
CA VAL A 293 16.19 -1.14 1.70
C VAL A 293 15.44 -0.64 2.93
N ILE A 294 14.28 -0.05 2.72
CA ILE A 294 13.30 0.27 3.76
C ILE A 294 12.03 -0.50 3.39
N VAL A 295 11.59 -1.39 4.28
CA VAL A 295 10.29 -2.06 4.20
C VAL A 295 9.42 -1.52 5.34
N THR A 296 8.19 -1.18 5.03
CA THR A 296 7.17 -0.76 5.99
C THR A 296 5.91 -1.57 5.79
N SER A 297 5.06 -1.64 6.79
CA SER A 297 3.97 -2.62 6.86
C SER A 297 2.67 -2.10 6.25
N HIS A 298 2.70 -1.68 4.97
CA HIS A 298 1.56 -1.18 4.20
C HIS A 298 0.84 -0.03 4.94
N GLN A 299 1.62 0.94 5.40
CA GLN A 299 1.16 2.04 6.26
C GLN A 299 1.13 3.41 5.56
N ALA A 300 1.39 3.47 4.25
CA ALA A 300 1.42 4.74 3.52
C ALA A 300 0.12 5.55 3.62
N PHE A 301 -0.99 4.89 3.91
CA PHE A 301 -2.29 5.54 4.12
C PHE A 301 -2.51 6.06 5.55
N PHE A 302 -1.69 5.67 6.52
CA PHE A 302 -1.95 5.78 7.96
C PHE A 302 -1.79 7.23 8.45
N THR A 303 -2.80 8.06 8.20
CA THR A 303 -2.93 9.45 8.69
C THR A 303 -4.29 9.67 9.33
N HIS A 304 -4.42 10.68 10.17
CA HIS A 304 -5.70 11.02 10.83
C HIS A 304 -6.78 11.29 9.80
N GLU A 305 -6.49 12.07 8.76
CA GLU A 305 -7.42 12.43 7.69
C GLU A 305 -7.88 11.21 6.89
N ALA A 306 -6.96 10.26 6.64
CA ALA A 306 -7.31 9.02 5.96
C ALA A 306 -8.26 8.17 6.81
N PHE A 307 -7.99 8.04 8.12
CA PHE A 307 -8.84 7.27 9.03
C PHE A 307 -10.23 7.88 9.21
N GLU A 308 -10.33 9.20 9.34
CA GLU A 308 -11.61 9.89 9.38
C GLU A 308 -12.43 9.65 8.11
N ASN A 309 -11.78 9.76 6.95
CA ASN A 309 -12.44 9.50 5.65
C ASN A 309 -12.83 8.04 5.48
N ILE A 310 -12.00 7.09 5.93
CA ILE A 310 -12.32 5.65 5.91
C ILE A 310 -13.54 5.37 6.77
N ALA A 311 -13.55 5.84 8.01
CA ALA A 311 -14.66 5.61 8.93
C ALA A 311 -15.96 6.23 8.39
N MET A 312 -15.92 7.50 8.00
CA MET A 312 -17.08 8.21 7.43
C MET A 312 -17.62 7.50 6.18
N THR A 313 -16.75 7.21 5.20
CA THR A 313 -17.17 6.56 3.95
C THR A 313 -17.72 5.14 4.19
N THR A 314 -17.10 4.38 5.09
CA THR A 314 -17.58 3.03 5.41
C THR A 314 -18.97 3.09 6.03
N LEU A 315 -19.19 3.96 7.02
CA LEU A 315 -20.48 4.10 7.68
C LEU A 315 -21.55 4.67 6.74
N GLN A 316 -21.20 5.56 5.81
CA GLN A 316 -22.10 6.05 4.75
C GLN A 316 -22.49 4.97 3.74
N ASN A 317 -21.61 4.01 3.47
CA ASN A 317 -21.87 2.91 2.55
C ASN A 317 -22.75 1.81 3.18
N ILE A 318 -22.78 1.72 4.51
CA ILE A 318 -23.62 0.80 5.29
C ILE A 318 -25.02 1.39 5.44
#